data_b2f7ac31c2fc57d480d41663ffe0341d
#
_entry.id   b2f7ac31c2fc57d480d41663ffe0341d
#
_cell.length_a   1.000
_cell.length_b   1.000
_cell.length_c   1.000
_cell.angle_alpha   90.00
_cell.angle_beta   90.00
_cell.angle_gamma   90.00
#
_symmetry.space_group_name_H-M   'P 1'
#
loop_
_entity.id
_entity.type
_entity.pdbx_description
1 polymer ?
#
loop_
_entity_poly.entity_id
_entity_poly.type
_entity_poly.pdbx_seq_one_letter_code
_entity_poly.pdbx_strand_id
1 'polypeptide(L)'
;MISRFFVQETSFMPRACARHILVKTREQADRLKAELDKGADFSKLARKHSQCPSKRDGGSLGEFNKGEMVKAFDDVVFKGPLLKVQGPIKTRFGYHLIETIYRN
;
A
#
# COMPACT_ATOMS: atom_id res chain seq x y z
N MET A 1 -23.56 3.95 -31.20
CA MET A 1 -23.51 2.67 -30.59
C MET A 1 -22.15 2.30 -30.14
N ILE A 2 -21.28 2.17 -31.06
CA ILE A 2 -19.94 1.75 -30.78
C ILE A 2 -19.22 2.69 -29.88
N SER A 3 -19.47 3.96 -30.05
CA SER A 3 -18.78 4.97 -29.26
C SER A 3 -19.03 4.81 -27.76
N ARG A 4 -20.15 4.21 -27.39
CA ARG A 4 -20.43 4.01 -25.99
C ARG A 4 -19.44 3.08 -25.35
N PHE A 5 -19.03 2.06 -26.07
CA PHE A 5 -18.06 1.13 -25.53
C PHE A 5 -16.74 1.79 -25.29
N PHE A 6 -16.32 2.59 -26.23
CA PHE A 6 -15.05 3.29 -26.06
C PHE A 6 -15.07 4.19 -24.86
N VAL A 7 -16.16 4.90 -24.67
CA VAL A 7 -16.26 5.81 -23.54
C VAL A 7 -16.13 5.04 -22.24
N GLN A 8 -16.83 3.92 -22.14
CA GLN A 8 -16.75 3.13 -20.92
C GLN A 8 -15.36 2.60 -20.67
N GLU A 9 -14.72 2.08 -21.69
CA GLU A 9 -13.39 1.52 -21.54
C GLU A 9 -12.38 2.59 -21.18
N THR A 10 -12.47 3.73 -21.82
CA THR A 10 -11.50 4.78 -21.54
C THR A 10 -11.71 5.43 -20.20
N SER A 11 -12.92 5.35 -19.65
CA SER A 11 -13.19 5.96 -18.36
C SER A 11 -12.84 5.06 -17.20
N PHE A 12 -12.60 3.76 -17.45
CA PHE A 12 -12.24 2.86 -16.38
C PHE A 12 -10.79 3.03 -15.97
N MET A 13 -10.57 3.33 -14.71
CA MET A 13 -9.25 3.50 -14.15
C MET A 13 -9.17 2.62 -12.89
N PRO A 14 -8.31 1.62 -12.88
CA PRO A 14 -8.14 0.81 -11.67
C PRO A 14 -7.70 1.68 -10.51
N ARG A 15 -8.36 1.52 -9.39
CA ARG A 15 -8.04 2.26 -8.16
C ARG A 15 -7.97 1.31 -6.99
N ALA A 16 -7.23 1.73 -5.98
CA ALA A 16 -7.06 0.94 -4.77
C ALA A 16 -6.97 1.86 -3.57
N CYS A 17 -7.23 1.28 -2.41
CA CYS A 17 -6.99 1.92 -1.13
C CYS A 17 -6.01 1.03 -0.36
N ALA A 18 -4.97 1.63 0.16
CA ALA A 18 -3.93 0.89 0.86
C ALA A 18 -3.36 1.71 2.00
N ARG A 19 -2.68 1.02 2.90
CA ARG A 19 -1.90 1.68 3.96
C ARG A 19 -0.52 1.05 4.00
N HIS A 20 0.46 1.80 4.50
CA HIS A 20 1.81 1.29 4.54
C HIS A 20 2.58 1.85 5.74
N ILE A 21 3.70 1.19 6.03
CA ILE A 21 4.68 1.64 7.01
C ILE A 21 6.01 1.69 6.27
N LEU A 22 6.65 2.84 6.27
CA LEU A 22 7.94 3.04 5.61
C LEU A 22 9.03 3.18 6.67
N VAL A 23 10.06 2.35 6.59
CA VAL A 23 11.19 2.42 7.50
C VAL A 23 12.50 2.34 6.72
N LYS A 24 13.61 2.67 7.38
CA LYS A 24 14.90 2.78 6.71
C LYS A 24 15.59 1.45 6.49
N THR A 25 15.39 0.48 7.40
CA THR A 25 16.16 -0.76 7.34
C THR A 25 15.25 -1.97 7.20
N ARG A 26 15.78 -2.99 6.58
CA ARG A 26 15.06 -4.24 6.43
C ARG A 26 14.82 -4.89 7.79
N GLU A 27 15.80 -4.82 8.69
CA GLU A 27 15.65 -5.41 10.02
C GLU A 27 14.46 -4.81 10.76
N GLN A 28 14.32 -3.49 10.70
CA GLN A 28 13.19 -2.85 11.34
C GLN A 28 11.88 -3.30 10.70
N ALA A 29 11.85 -3.35 9.38
CA ALA A 29 10.66 -3.80 8.67
C ALA A 29 10.29 -5.23 9.04
N ASP A 30 11.30 -6.12 9.12
CA ASP A 30 11.05 -7.51 9.47
C ASP A 30 10.48 -7.63 10.89
N ARG A 31 10.99 -6.84 11.84
CA ARG A 31 10.46 -6.86 13.20
C ARG A 31 9.00 -6.42 13.24
N LEU A 32 8.70 -5.33 12.54
CA LEU A 32 7.32 -4.83 12.50
C LEU A 32 6.39 -5.81 11.81
N LYS A 33 6.87 -6.45 10.75
CA LYS A 33 6.08 -7.46 10.06
C LYS A 33 5.72 -8.61 11.00
N ALA A 34 6.71 -9.06 11.80
CA ALA A 34 6.47 -10.12 12.76
C ALA A 34 5.44 -9.73 13.79
N GLU A 35 5.48 -8.48 14.27
CA GLU A 35 4.47 -7.98 15.21
C GLU A 35 3.09 -7.94 14.58
N LEU A 36 3.01 -7.47 13.34
CA LEU A 36 1.73 -7.43 12.62
C LEU A 36 1.16 -8.82 12.40
N ASP A 37 2.04 -9.78 12.08
CA ASP A 37 1.60 -11.16 11.88
C ASP A 37 1.05 -11.77 13.17
N LYS A 38 1.43 -11.23 14.32
CA LYS A 38 0.93 -11.65 15.62
C LYS A 38 -0.28 -10.85 16.08
N GLY A 39 -0.79 -9.96 15.26
CA GLY A 39 -2.00 -9.21 15.56
C GLY A 39 -1.81 -7.81 16.05
N ALA A 40 -0.59 -7.24 15.97
CA ALA A 40 -0.38 -5.86 16.39
C ALA A 40 -1.20 -4.91 15.52
N ASP A 41 -1.51 -3.75 16.10
CA ASP A 41 -2.33 -2.74 15.44
C ASP A 41 -1.49 -1.99 14.40
N PHE A 42 -1.88 -2.11 13.13
CA PHE A 42 -1.15 -1.48 12.02
C PHE A 42 -1.05 0.03 12.19
N SER A 43 -2.16 0.66 12.50
CA SER A 43 -2.21 2.12 12.63
C SER A 43 -1.28 2.63 13.71
N LYS A 44 -1.24 1.94 14.85
CA LYS A 44 -0.35 2.34 15.95
C LYS A 44 1.11 2.19 15.56
N LEU A 45 1.47 1.10 14.89
CA LEU A 45 2.84 0.91 14.45
C LEU A 45 3.23 1.93 13.39
N ALA A 46 2.31 2.27 12.50
CA ALA A 46 2.56 3.29 11.50
C ALA A 46 2.84 4.64 12.15
N ARG A 47 2.01 5.04 13.11
CA ARG A 47 2.19 6.32 13.79
C ARG A 47 3.50 6.39 14.54
N LYS A 48 3.92 5.28 15.09
CA LYS A 48 5.13 5.25 15.91
C LYS A 48 6.39 5.16 15.07
N HIS A 49 6.37 4.38 14.00
CA HIS A 49 7.61 3.99 13.30
C HIS A 49 7.72 4.49 11.87
N SER A 50 6.62 4.75 11.19
CA SER A 50 6.68 5.09 9.78
C SER A 50 7.34 6.44 9.55
N GLN A 51 8.14 6.53 8.50
CA GLN A 51 8.80 7.78 8.11
C GLN A 51 8.03 8.53 7.05
N CYS A 52 6.94 7.97 6.56
CA CYS A 52 6.08 8.65 5.62
C CYS A 52 5.10 9.57 6.37
N PRO A 53 4.78 10.74 5.80
CA PRO A 53 3.77 11.62 6.43
C PRO A 53 2.43 10.95 6.65
N SER A 54 2.10 9.91 5.89
CA SER A 54 0.86 9.16 6.08
C SER A 54 0.75 8.53 7.45
N LYS A 55 1.83 8.50 8.24
CA LYS A 55 1.79 7.95 9.59
C LYS A 55 0.73 8.64 10.44
N ARG A 56 0.43 9.91 10.16
CA ARG A 56 -0.60 10.65 10.88
C ARG A 56 -1.97 10.01 10.74
N ASP A 57 -2.20 9.36 9.61
CA ASP A 57 -3.46 8.69 9.32
C ASP A 57 -3.32 7.18 9.50
N GLY A 58 -2.42 6.75 10.37
CA GLY A 58 -2.22 5.33 10.62
C GLY A 58 -1.63 4.60 9.43
N GLY A 59 -0.95 5.32 8.55
CA GLY A 59 -0.34 4.76 7.35
C GLY A 59 -1.24 4.80 6.13
N SER A 60 -2.48 5.27 6.27
CA SER A 60 -3.43 5.27 5.16
C SER A 60 -2.98 6.22 4.06
N LEU A 61 -3.01 5.73 2.82
CA LEU A 61 -2.72 6.54 1.65
C LEU A 61 -3.99 6.99 0.95
N GLY A 62 -5.15 6.58 1.49
CA GLY A 62 -6.40 6.83 0.82
C GLY A 62 -6.52 6.05 -0.46
N GLU A 63 -7.36 6.54 -1.35
CA GLU A 63 -7.57 5.91 -2.64
C GLU A 63 -6.66 6.54 -3.69
N PHE A 64 -6.09 5.72 -4.56
CA PHE A 64 -5.21 6.21 -5.62
C PHE A 64 -5.35 5.34 -6.86
N ASN A 65 -4.92 5.90 -7.99
CA ASN A 65 -5.01 5.22 -9.28
C ASN A 65 -3.77 4.37 -9.51
N LYS A 66 -3.97 3.30 -10.28
CA LYS A 66 -2.84 2.49 -10.74
C LYS A 66 -1.86 3.39 -11.49
N GLY A 67 -0.58 3.23 -11.18
CA GLY A 67 0.48 4.00 -11.82
C GLY A 67 0.91 5.24 -11.06
N GLU A 68 0.22 5.61 -9.99
CA GLU A 68 0.59 6.79 -9.22
C GLU A 68 1.74 6.53 -8.26
N MET A 69 1.89 5.30 -7.81
CA MET A 69 2.96 4.92 -6.89
C MET A 69 4.15 4.37 -7.66
N VAL A 70 5.31 4.27 -7.00
CA VAL A 70 6.46 3.62 -7.65
C VAL A 70 6.10 2.19 -7.98
N LYS A 71 6.72 1.66 -9.03
CA LYS A 71 6.28 0.40 -9.62
C LYS A 71 6.23 -0.76 -8.64
N ALA A 72 7.25 -0.93 -7.82
CA ALA A 72 7.29 -2.04 -6.86
C ALA A 72 6.11 -1.99 -5.88
N PHE A 73 5.76 -0.80 -5.42
CA PHE A 73 4.63 -0.59 -4.54
C PHE A 73 3.32 -0.88 -5.29
N ASP A 74 3.21 -0.31 -6.46
CA ASP A 74 2.02 -0.44 -7.30
C ASP A 74 1.71 -1.91 -7.61
N ASP A 75 2.75 -2.69 -7.93
CA ASP A 75 2.57 -4.11 -8.22
C ASP A 75 1.99 -4.87 -7.03
N VAL A 76 2.46 -4.58 -5.82
CA VAL A 76 1.95 -5.24 -4.62
C VAL A 76 0.47 -4.90 -4.42
N VAL A 77 0.12 -3.61 -4.55
CA VAL A 77 -1.24 -3.16 -4.29
C VAL A 77 -2.22 -3.73 -5.32
N PHE A 78 -1.84 -3.74 -6.59
CA PHE A 78 -2.78 -4.11 -7.64
C PHE A 78 -2.76 -5.59 -8.01
N LYS A 79 -1.77 -6.35 -7.52
CA LYS A 79 -1.66 -7.77 -7.82
C LYS A 79 -1.69 -8.67 -6.61
N GLY A 80 -1.38 -8.15 -5.44
CA GLY A 80 -1.29 -8.95 -4.22
C GLY A 80 -2.65 -9.19 -3.57
N PRO A 81 -2.67 -10.02 -2.53
CA PRO A 81 -3.92 -10.30 -1.82
C PRO A 81 -4.39 -9.08 -1.02
N LEU A 82 -5.70 -9.03 -0.79
CA LEU A 82 -6.30 -7.98 0.02
C LEU A 82 -6.21 -8.32 1.50
N LEU A 83 -6.17 -7.27 2.33
CA LEU A 83 -6.25 -7.39 3.79
C LEU A 83 -5.18 -8.27 4.38
N LYS A 84 -4.01 -8.26 3.75
CA LYS A 84 -2.86 -9.02 4.20
C LYS A 84 -1.62 -8.16 4.09
N VAL A 85 -0.83 -8.09 5.16
CA VAL A 85 0.38 -7.29 5.14
C VAL A 85 1.44 -7.97 4.28
N GLN A 86 1.96 -7.22 3.32
CA GLN A 86 2.97 -7.67 2.37
C GLN A 86 4.27 -6.95 2.64
N GLY A 87 5.36 -7.60 2.41
CA GLY A 87 6.68 -6.97 2.50
C GLY A 87 7.62 -7.70 3.42
N PRO A 88 8.82 -7.14 3.61
CA PRO A 88 9.24 -5.80 3.20
C PRO A 88 9.41 -5.66 1.69
N ILE A 89 8.97 -4.55 1.16
CA ILE A 89 9.14 -4.21 -0.26
C ILE A 89 10.11 -3.05 -0.34
N LYS A 90 11.22 -3.24 -1.06
CA LYS A 90 12.23 -2.18 -1.18
C LYS A 90 11.89 -1.23 -2.31
N THR A 91 11.98 0.08 -2.02
CA THR A 91 11.91 1.12 -3.03
C THR A 91 13.04 2.11 -2.75
N ARG A 92 13.13 3.14 -3.56
CA ARG A 92 14.14 4.18 -3.33
C ARG A 92 13.94 4.92 -2.02
N PHE A 93 12.76 4.81 -1.42
CA PHE A 93 12.46 5.50 -0.16
C PHE A 93 12.84 4.68 1.07
N GLY A 94 13.02 3.38 0.92
CA GLY A 94 13.31 2.48 2.03
C GLY A 94 12.54 1.19 1.89
N TYR A 95 12.06 0.67 3.02
CA TYR A 95 11.34 -0.60 3.07
C TYR A 95 9.91 -0.37 3.50
N HIS A 96 8.98 -0.90 2.74
CA HIS A 96 7.55 -0.72 2.98
C HIS A 96 6.91 -2.01 3.44
N LEU A 97 6.03 -1.89 4.43
CA LEU A 97 5.04 -2.93 4.73
C LEU A 97 3.72 -2.39 4.22
N ILE A 98 3.03 -3.16 3.39
CA ILE A 98 1.87 -2.67 2.64
C ILE A 98 0.68 -3.57 2.88
N GLU A 99 -0.45 -2.96 3.16
CA GLU A 99 -1.71 -3.71 3.23
C GLU A 99 -2.72 -3.04 2.31
N THR A 100 -3.19 -3.80 1.32
CA THR A 100 -4.23 -3.31 0.42
C THR A 100 -5.58 -3.57 1.04
N ILE A 101 -6.37 -2.52 1.20
CA ILE A 101 -7.67 -2.62 1.85
C ILE A 101 -8.74 -3.03 0.86
N TYR A 102 -8.74 -2.39 -0.32
CA TYR A 102 -9.63 -2.78 -1.41
C TYR A 102 -9.07 -2.28 -2.73
N ARG A 103 -9.58 -2.82 -3.82
CA ARG A 103 -9.33 -2.31 -5.17
C ARG A 103 -10.49 -2.68 -6.07
N ASN A 104 -10.65 -1.89 -7.13
CA ASN A 104 -11.67 -2.19 -8.12
C ASN A 104 -11.04 -2.44 -9.48
#